data_bea773b0750dbb0f6663f31c82b55f42
#
_entry.id   bea773b0750dbb0f6663f31c82b55f42
#
_cell.length_a   1.000
_cell.length_b   1.000
_cell.length_c   1.000
_cell.angle_alpha   90.00
_cell.angle_beta   90.00
_cell.angle_gamma   90.00
#
_symmetry.space_group_name_H-M   'P 1'
#
loop_
_entity.id
_entity.type
_entity.pdbx_description
1 polymer ?
#
loop_
_entity_poly.entity_id
_entity_poly.type
_entity_poly.pdbx_seq_one_letter_code
_entity_poly.pdbx_strand_id
1 'polypeptide(L)'
;YGDHRDLHLSIRRQRQMCIRDRGKSNHLALAAAKQVAANPKGDYNPLFIYGGVGLGKTHLMHAVGNEILMNAPKKRIVYVHSEKFVSDMVKALQLGAMNEFKSFYRNADALLIDDIQFFAGKEQSQEEFFHTFNALLDRNNQMILTCDKYPKEIDGLEERLKSRLGWGLPVVIDPPELETRAAVLLSKASSMGVSLPNDCAIYIAQRIRSNIRELEGALKRVVANARFTNQAIDLALVKDALKDLFVISAKMISVENIQKTVAEYYNIRLSDLLSKRRSRSITRPRQMAMALTKELTNHSLPEIGEAYNGRDHTTVLHACKKIKELRKESPSHEEDYRNLNRALTN
;
A
#
# COMPACT_ATOMS: atom_id res chain seq x y z
N TYR A 1 5.04 -11.23 -28.98
CA TYR A 1 5.45 -9.83 -29.25
C TYR A 1 4.33 -8.92 -28.76
N GLY A 2 4.41 -8.50 -27.49
CA GLY A 2 3.47 -7.58 -26.87
C GLY A 2 3.69 -6.15 -27.40
N ASP A 3 2.62 -5.55 -27.80
CA ASP A 3 2.58 -4.25 -28.50
C ASP A 3 3.14 -3.13 -27.60
N HIS A 4 4.22 -2.48 -28.02
CA HIS A 4 4.81 -1.28 -27.38
C HIS A 4 3.81 -0.13 -27.20
N ARG A 5 2.62 -0.19 -27.87
CA ARG A 5 1.56 0.80 -27.78
C ARG A 5 0.87 0.83 -26.42
N ASP A 6 0.79 -0.31 -25.71
CA ASP A 6 0.08 -0.38 -24.41
C ASP A 6 0.82 0.40 -23.31
N LEU A 7 2.14 0.39 -23.35
CA LEU A 7 2.95 1.18 -22.42
C LEU A 7 2.77 2.69 -22.66
N HIS A 8 2.82 3.12 -23.92
CA HIS A 8 2.63 4.53 -24.31
C HIS A 8 1.22 5.05 -24.02
N LEU A 9 0.17 4.22 -24.07
CA LEU A 9 -1.22 4.62 -23.82
C LEU A 9 -1.54 4.71 -22.32
N SER A 10 -1.07 3.77 -21.50
CA SER A 10 -1.24 3.83 -20.05
C SER A 10 -0.43 4.98 -19.45
N ILE A 11 0.76 5.22 -19.97
CA ILE A 11 1.68 6.28 -19.60
C ILE A 11 1.15 7.69 -19.96
N ARG A 12 0.58 7.90 -21.14
CA ARG A 12 0.02 9.21 -21.54
C ARG A 12 -1.17 9.68 -20.70
N ARG A 13 -1.96 8.78 -20.11
CA ARG A 13 -3.12 9.13 -19.26
C ARG A 13 -2.73 9.61 -17.85
N GLN A 14 -1.47 9.44 -17.42
CA GLN A 14 -1.01 9.74 -16.06
C GLN A 14 -0.16 11.01 -15.95
N ARG A 15 -0.43 12.01 -16.78
CA ARG A 15 0.33 13.27 -16.90
C ARG A 15 0.38 14.16 -15.64
N GLN A 16 -0.29 13.79 -14.56
CA GLN A 16 -0.28 14.56 -13.31
C GLN A 16 0.40 13.74 -12.23
N MET A 17 1.59 14.18 -11.85
CA MET A 17 2.19 13.82 -10.58
C MET A 17 1.19 14.21 -9.51
N CYS A 18 0.49 13.20 -8.98
CA CYS A 18 -0.76 13.40 -8.27
C CYS A 18 -0.56 14.18 -6.96
N ILE A 19 -1.59 14.96 -6.58
CA ILE A 19 -1.81 15.53 -5.23
C ILE A 19 -1.53 14.50 -4.13
N ARG A 20 -1.75 13.22 -4.40
CA ARG A 20 -1.42 12.04 -3.60
C ARG A 20 0.02 12.04 -3.06
N ASP A 21 0.99 12.50 -3.87
CA ASP A 21 2.42 12.45 -3.55
C ASP A 21 2.89 13.66 -2.74
N ARG A 22 2.01 14.64 -2.48
CA ARG A 22 2.31 15.87 -1.73
C ARG A 22 2.06 15.76 -0.22
N GLY A 23 1.53 14.62 0.27
CA GLY A 23 1.36 14.38 1.70
C GLY A 23 2.70 14.27 2.43
N LYS A 24 2.79 14.79 3.67
CA LYS A 24 4.01 14.75 4.49
C LYS A 24 4.54 13.33 4.69
N SER A 25 3.66 12.33 4.75
CA SER A 25 3.98 10.92 4.95
C SER A 25 4.78 10.31 3.79
N ASN A 26 4.62 10.79 2.54
CA ASN A 26 5.23 10.22 1.35
C ASN A 26 6.33 11.10 0.74
N HIS A 27 6.79 12.10 1.49
CA HIS A 27 7.77 13.08 0.99
C HIS A 27 9.09 12.43 0.57
N LEU A 28 9.57 11.42 1.32
CA LEU A 28 10.80 10.71 0.99
C LEU A 28 10.64 9.89 -0.31
N ALA A 29 9.53 9.17 -0.46
CA ALA A 29 9.26 8.38 -1.65
C ALA A 29 9.18 9.27 -2.90
N LEU A 30 8.54 10.44 -2.78
CA LEU A 30 8.47 11.42 -3.86
C LEU A 30 9.84 12.03 -4.20
N ALA A 31 10.64 12.38 -3.19
CA ALA A 31 11.98 12.93 -3.40
C ALA A 31 12.90 11.90 -4.09
N ALA A 32 12.89 10.65 -3.64
CA ALA A 32 13.63 9.55 -4.25
C ALA A 32 13.19 9.30 -5.70
N ALA A 33 11.88 9.28 -5.96
CA ALA A 33 11.32 9.12 -7.30
C ALA A 33 11.79 10.23 -8.26
N LYS A 34 11.77 11.49 -7.81
CA LYS A 34 12.28 12.63 -8.60
C LYS A 34 13.78 12.53 -8.87
N GLN A 35 14.55 12.15 -7.87
CA GLN A 35 16.00 11.99 -8.00
C GLN A 35 16.33 10.91 -9.04
N VAL A 36 15.68 9.75 -8.96
CA VAL A 36 15.84 8.65 -9.93
C VAL A 36 15.39 9.06 -11.32
N ALA A 37 14.28 9.79 -11.45
CA ALA A 37 13.79 10.28 -12.72
C ALA A 37 14.77 11.28 -13.39
N ALA A 38 15.39 12.14 -12.59
CA ALA A 38 16.37 13.12 -13.07
C ALA A 38 17.72 12.46 -13.42
N ASN A 39 18.17 11.47 -12.64
CA ASN A 39 19.42 10.76 -12.84
C ASN A 39 19.26 9.23 -12.73
N PRO A 40 18.77 8.55 -13.78
CA PRO A 40 18.53 7.10 -13.76
C PRO A 40 19.79 6.22 -13.63
N LYS A 41 20.98 6.78 -13.64
CA LYS A 41 22.27 6.08 -13.43
C LYS A 41 22.93 6.47 -12.11
N GLY A 42 22.16 7.05 -11.19
CA GLY A 42 22.64 7.47 -9.89
C GLY A 42 22.73 6.34 -8.87
N ASP A 43 23.02 6.71 -7.62
CA ASP A 43 23.29 5.80 -6.51
C ASP A 43 22.06 4.99 -6.02
N TYR A 44 20.85 5.37 -6.45
CA TYR A 44 19.59 4.76 -6.00
C TYR A 44 19.11 3.67 -6.95
N ASN A 45 19.89 2.60 -7.07
CA ASN A 45 19.58 1.47 -7.95
C ASN A 45 19.74 0.13 -7.22
N PRO A 46 18.64 -0.63 -7.02
CA PRO A 46 17.26 -0.33 -7.41
C PRO A 46 16.57 0.71 -6.52
N LEU A 47 15.56 1.42 -7.07
CA LEU A 47 14.55 2.09 -6.27
C LEU A 47 13.48 1.07 -5.90
N PHE A 48 13.34 0.79 -4.61
CA PHE A 48 12.40 -0.20 -4.10
C PHE A 48 11.24 0.50 -3.37
N ILE A 49 10.05 0.49 -3.99
CA ILE A 49 8.85 1.15 -3.47
C ILE A 49 7.97 0.11 -2.80
N TYR A 50 7.75 0.23 -1.49
CA TYR A 50 6.91 -0.72 -0.77
C TYR A 50 5.84 -0.02 0.07
N GLY A 51 4.80 -0.79 0.45
CA GLY A 51 3.68 -0.28 1.25
C GLY A 51 2.40 -1.04 0.96
N GLY A 52 1.35 -0.79 1.72
CA GLY A 52 0.08 -1.51 1.60
C GLY A 52 -0.54 -1.50 0.21
N VAL A 53 -1.50 -2.42 0.00
CA VAL A 53 -2.25 -2.54 -1.28
C VAL A 53 -3.01 -1.25 -1.56
N GLY A 54 -3.04 -0.81 -2.84
CA GLY A 54 -3.84 0.33 -3.27
C GLY A 54 -3.35 1.71 -2.83
N LEU A 55 -2.12 1.83 -2.30
CA LEU A 55 -1.54 3.11 -1.87
C LEU A 55 -0.92 3.93 -3.01
N GLY A 56 -0.74 3.35 -4.20
CA GLY A 56 -0.28 4.07 -5.39
C GLY A 56 1.16 3.79 -5.78
N LYS A 57 1.77 2.67 -5.31
CA LYS A 57 3.12 2.23 -5.68
C LYS A 57 3.32 2.18 -7.20
N THR A 58 2.46 1.43 -7.91
CA THR A 58 2.45 1.33 -9.37
C THR A 58 2.33 2.70 -10.03
N HIS A 59 1.52 3.60 -9.44
CA HIS A 59 1.33 4.95 -9.97
C HIS A 59 2.62 5.78 -9.89
N LEU A 60 3.29 5.74 -8.74
CA LEU A 60 4.58 6.42 -8.55
C LEU A 60 5.64 5.85 -9.49
N MET A 61 5.73 4.52 -9.60
CA MET A 61 6.65 3.84 -10.53
C MET A 61 6.42 4.27 -11.98
N HIS A 62 5.16 4.33 -12.44
CA HIS A 62 4.82 4.82 -13.78
C HIS A 62 5.18 6.30 -13.95
N ALA A 63 4.98 7.14 -12.92
CA ALA A 63 5.36 8.55 -12.99
C ALA A 63 6.88 8.72 -13.19
N VAL A 64 7.69 7.91 -12.50
CA VAL A 64 9.15 7.89 -12.70
C VAL A 64 9.51 7.43 -14.12
N GLY A 65 8.93 6.34 -14.60
CA GLY A 65 9.16 5.84 -15.97
C GLY A 65 8.81 6.88 -17.05
N ASN A 66 7.71 7.60 -16.86
CA ASN A 66 7.29 8.70 -17.74
C ASN A 66 8.29 9.84 -17.76
N GLU A 67 8.74 10.27 -16.59
CA GLU A 67 9.69 11.36 -16.45
C GLU A 67 11.02 11.00 -17.10
N ILE A 68 11.51 9.76 -16.93
CA ILE A 68 12.71 9.26 -17.61
C ILE A 68 12.53 9.31 -19.14
N LEU A 69 11.36 8.90 -19.67
CA LEU A 69 11.07 8.96 -21.12
C LEU A 69 10.97 10.39 -21.64
N MET A 70 10.39 11.31 -20.86
CA MET A 70 10.33 12.73 -21.25
C MET A 70 11.71 13.34 -21.32
N ASN A 71 12.60 13.02 -20.38
CA ASN A 71 13.96 13.51 -20.32
C ASN A 71 14.88 12.83 -21.35
N ALA A 72 14.59 11.57 -21.72
CA ALA A 72 15.40 10.79 -22.65
C ALA A 72 14.52 9.89 -23.55
N PRO A 73 13.88 10.44 -24.61
CA PRO A 73 12.89 9.74 -25.43
C PRO A 73 13.42 8.51 -26.20
N LYS A 74 14.74 8.39 -26.36
CA LYS A 74 15.37 7.24 -27.04
C LYS A 74 15.65 6.07 -26.12
N LYS A 75 15.49 6.21 -24.79
CA LYS A 75 15.71 5.11 -23.84
C LYS A 75 14.64 4.07 -23.94
N ARG A 76 15.06 2.83 -23.84
CA ARG A 76 14.18 1.67 -23.80
C ARG A 76 13.76 1.39 -22.35
N ILE A 77 12.54 1.77 -21.99
CA ILE A 77 11.95 1.49 -20.69
C ILE A 77 11.01 0.30 -20.82
N VAL A 78 11.23 -0.72 -20.01
CA VAL A 78 10.39 -1.91 -19.94
C VAL A 78 9.62 -1.89 -18.63
N TYR A 79 8.30 -1.90 -18.71
CA TYR A 79 7.40 -2.09 -17.58
C TYR A 79 6.77 -3.47 -17.66
N VAL A 80 6.74 -4.19 -16.55
CA VAL A 80 6.16 -5.52 -16.48
C VAL A 80 5.65 -5.83 -15.07
N HIS A 81 4.50 -6.50 -14.96
CA HIS A 81 4.13 -7.19 -13.72
C HIS A 81 4.95 -8.46 -13.56
N SER A 82 5.31 -8.80 -12.33
CA SER A 82 6.09 -10.00 -12.05
C SER A 82 5.40 -11.29 -12.54
N GLU A 83 4.07 -11.38 -12.49
CA GLU A 83 3.31 -12.48 -13.09
C GLU A 83 3.51 -12.62 -14.60
N LYS A 84 3.53 -11.47 -15.30
CA LYS A 84 3.80 -11.48 -16.75
C LYS A 84 5.24 -11.86 -17.05
N PHE A 85 6.21 -11.39 -16.28
CA PHE A 85 7.60 -11.84 -16.41
C PHE A 85 7.71 -13.38 -16.30
N VAL A 86 7.05 -13.98 -15.29
CA VAL A 86 6.98 -15.44 -15.12
C VAL A 86 6.31 -16.11 -16.33
N SER A 87 5.18 -15.58 -16.79
CA SER A 87 4.47 -16.13 -17.94
C SER A 87 5.29 -16.06 -19.23
N ASP A 88 5.99 -14.95 -19.45
CA ASP A 88 6.86 -14.76 -20.62
C ASP A 88 8.06 -15.70 -20.57
N MET A 89 8.64 -15.92 -19.37
CA MET A 89 9.71 -16.90 -19.15
C MET A 89 9.26 -18.33 -19.47
N VAL A 90 8.11 -18.75 -18.95
CA VAL A 90 7.55 -20.10 -19.20
C VAL A 90 7.31 -20.32 -20.69
N LYS A 91 6.71 -19.32 -21.37
CA LYS A 91 6.53 -19.39 -22.83
C LYS A 91 7.85 -19.49 -23.59
N ALA A 92 8.85 -18.71 -23.19
CA ALA A 92 10.17 -18.75 -23.80
C ALA A 92 10.86 -20.12 -23.62
N LEU A 93 10.70 -20.74 -22.44
CA LEU A 93 11.18 -22.12 -22.19
C LEU A 93 10.49 -23.14 -23.11
N GLN A 94 9.15 -23.06 -23.24
CA GLN A 94 8.37 -23.97 -24.09
C GLN A 94 8.72 -23.86 -25.59
N LEU A 95 9.09 -22.65 -26.03
CA LEU A 95 9.40 -22.34 -27.42
C LEU A 95 10.91 -22.40 -27.74
N GLY A 96 11.77 -22.70 -26.77
CA GLY A 96 13.23 -22.65 -26.95
C GLY A 96 13.79 -21.25 -27.17
N ALA A 97 13.05 -20.19 -26.82
CA ALA A 97 13.34 -18.78 -27.09
C ALA A 97 13.89 -18.04 -25.86
N MET A 98 14.63 -18.72 -24.98
CA MET A 98 15.17 -18.11 -23.75
C MET A 98 16.20 -17.00 -24.01
N ASN A 99 16.93 -17.06 -25.15
CA ASN A 99 17.89 -16.03 -25.50
C ASN A 99 17.18 -14.72 -25.84
N GLU A 100 16.07 -14.76 -26.54
CA GLU A 100 15.23 -13.61 -26.87
C GLU A 100 14.61 -13.00 -25.62
N PHE A 101 14.11 -13.84 -24.71
CA PHE A 101 13.59 -13.42 -23.39
C PHE A 101 14.67 -12.68 -22.60
N LYS A 102 15.86 -13.29 -22.45
CA LYS A 102 17.01 -12.67 -21.76
C LYS A 102 17.43 -11.37 -22.40
N SER A 103 17.54 -11.36 -23.73
CA SER A 103 17.89 -10.16 -24.48
C SER A 103 16.85 -9.05 -24.31
N PHE A 104 15.56 -9.40 -24.29
CA PHE A 104 14.48 -8.45 -24.12
C PHE A 104 14.57 -7.68 -22.79
N TYR A 105 14.70 -8.40 -21.67
CA TYR A 105 14.72 -7.78 -20.36
C TYR A 105 16.09 -7.18 -19.98
N ARG A 106 17.21 -7.83 -20.32
CA ARG A 106 18.56 -7.41 -19.93
C ARG A 106 19.10 -6.24 -20.75
N ASN A 107 18.49 -5.90 -21.89
CA ASN A 107 18.85 -4.74 -22.70
C ASN A 107 17.93 -3.51 -22.46
N ALA A 108 17.14 -3.50 -21.42
CA ALA A 108 16.36 -2.33 -21.01
C ALA A 108 17.29 -1.26 -20.39
N ASP A 109 17.13 0.00 -20.76
CA ASP A 109 17.80 1.13 -20.10
C ASP A 109 17.20 1.40 -18.72
N ALA A 110 15.90 1.12 -18.55
CA ALA A 110 15.24 1.04 -17.25
C ALA A 110 14.23 -0.11 -17.23
N LEU A 111 14.25 -0.89 -16.15
CA LEU A 111 13.32 -1.99 -15.91
C LEU A 111 12.43 -1.67 -14.69
N LEU A 112 11.13 -1.64 -14.92
CA LEU A 112 10.10 -1.38 -13.94
C LEU A 112 9.33 -2.68 -13.71
N ILE A 113 9.45 -3.27 -12.52
CA ILE A 113 8.72 -4.51 -12.18
C ILE A 113 7.77 -4.26 -11.02
N ASP A 114 6.49 -4.53 -11.29
CA ASP A 114 5.42 -4.34 -10.32
C ASP A 114 5.13 -5.65 -9.57
N ASP A 115 4.86 -5.51 -8.27
CA ASP A 115 4.38 -6.57 -7.39
C ASP A 115 5.32 -7.79 -7.30
N ILE A 116 6.59 -7.56 -6.94
CA ILE A 116 7.63 -8.62 -6.90
C ILE A 116 7.32 -9.76 -5.92
N GLN A 117 6.37 -9.58 -4.98
CA GLN A 117 5.93 -10.66 -4.09
C GLN A 117 5.39 -11.89 -4.83
N PHE A 118 4.96 -11.75 -6.08
CA PHE A 118 4.50 -12.87 -6.91
C PHE A 118 5.63 -13.81 -7.39
N PHE A 119 6.89 -13.45 -7.19
CA PHE A 119 8.00 -14.39 -7.37
C PHE A 119 8.10 -15.41 -6.22
N ALA A 120 7.51 -15.13 -5.06
CA ALA A 120 7.58 -16.01 -3.89
C ALA A 120 7.14 -17.45 -4.22
N GLY A 121 7.95 -18.43 -3.80
CA GLY A 121 7.71 -19.85 -4.06
C GLY A 121 7.95 -20.31 -5.50
N LYS A 122 8.49 -19.49 -6.39
CA LYS A 122 8.76 -19.81 -7.81
C LYS A 122 10.27 -19.80 -8.07
N GLU A 123 10.99 -20.81 -7.62
CA GLU A 123 12.46 -20.88 -7.62
C GLU A 123 13.10 -20.54 -8.97
N GLN A 124 12.69 -21.19 -10.04
CA GLN A 124 13.23 -20.95 -11.39
C GLN A 124 13.03 -19.49 -11.85
N SER A 125 11.90 -18.91 -11.52
CA SER A 125 11.60 -17.52 -11.89
C SER A 125 12.40 -16.54 -11.05
N GLN A 126 12.64 -16.85 -9.78
CA GLN A 126 13.52 -16.06 -8.91
C GLN A 126 14.97 -16.11 -9.41
N GLU A 127 15.44 -17.28 -9.84
CA GLU A 127 16.78 -17.44 -10.39
C GLU A 127 16.98 -16.63 -11.67
N GLU A 128 16.07 -16.73 -12.64
CA GLU A 128 16.16 -15.96 -13.89
C GLU A 128 16.02 -14.44 -13.64
N PHE A 129 15.14 -14.05 -12.70
CA PHE A 129 15.04 -12.65 -12.29
C PHE A 129 16.34 -12.18 -11.63
N PHE A 130 16.96 -12.97 -10.76
CA PHE A 130 18.25 -12.64 -10.13
C PHE A 130 19.35 -12.41 -11.17
N HIS A 131 19.42 -13.25 -12.19
CA HIS A 131 20.37 -13.06 -13.29
C HIS A 131 20.08 -11.80 -14.13
N THR A 132 18.81 -11.50 -14.36
CA THR A 132 18.38 -10.27 -15.05
C THR A 132 18.71 -9.04 -14.23
N PHE A 133 18.47 -9.09 -12.92
CA PHE A 133 18.80 -8.05 -11.96
C PHE A 133 20.30 -7.71 -11.97
N ASN A 134 21.15 -8.74 -11.84
CA ASN A 134 22.61 -8.53 -11.87
C ASN A 134 23.09 -7.97 -13.23
N ALA A 135 22.59 -8.48 -14.34
CA ALA A 135 22.96 -8.01 -15.67
C ALA A 135 22.61 -6.52 -15.89
N LEU A 136 21.49 -6.05 -15.31
CA LEU A 136 21.10 -4.63 -15.36
C LEU A 136 21.96 -3.77 -14.42
N LEU A 137 22.24 -4.29 -13.23
CA LEU A 137 23.08 -3.59 -12.24
C LEU A 137 24.50 -3.40 -12.76
N ASP A 138 25.11 -4.43 -13.34
CA ASP A 138 26.45 -4.38 -13.94
C ASP A 138 26.56 -3.37 -15.07
N ARG A 139 25.48 -3.11 -15.80
CA ARG A 139 25.39 -2.08 -16.83
C ARG A 139 24.98 -0.71 -16.29
N ASN A 140 24.78 -0.60 -15.00
CA ASN A 140 24.26 0.59 -14.34
C ASN A 140 22.90 1.06 -14.92
N ASN A 141 22.06 0.11 -15.36
CA ASN A 141 20.71 0.39 -15.86
C ASN A 141 19.72 0.44 -14.69
N GLN A 142 18.84 1.42 -14.71
CA GLN A 142 17.92 1.69 -13.59
C GLN A 142 16.90 0.57 -13.41
N MET A 143 16.72 0.15 -12.17
CA MET A 143 15.60 -0.72 -11.78
C MET A 143 14.68 0.00 -10.78
N ILE A 144 13.37 -0.18 -10.99
CA ILE A 144 12.33 0.33 -10.09
C ILE A 144 11.40 -0.85 -9.79
N LEU A 145 11.28 -1.18 -8.52
CA LEU A 145 10.57 -2.37 -8.08
C LEU A 145 9.48 -1.98 -7.08
N THR A 146 8.32 -2.63 -7.15
CA THR A 146 7.28 -2.43 -6.14
C THR A 146 6.97 -3.71 -5.39
N CYS A 147 6.53 -3.57 -4.13
CA CYS A 147 6.11 -4.66 -3.28
C CYS A 147 5.09 -4.21 -2.24
N ASP A 148 4.27 -5.14 -1.74
CA ASP A 148 3.35 -4.83 -0.64
C ASP A 148 4.04 -4.81 0.74
N LYS A 149 5.22 -5.46 0.85
CA LYS A 149 5.99 -5.59 2.10
C LYS A 149 7.46 -5.22 1.90
N TYR A 150 8.15 -4.99 3.00
CA TYR A 150 9.60 -4.81 2.97
C TYR A 150 10.29 -6.12 2.50
N PRO A 151 11.44 -6.06 1.76
CA PRO A 151 12.04 -7.25 1.16
C PRO A 151 12.29 -8.42 2.12
N LYS A 152 12.73 -8.13 3.34
CA LYS A 152 13.01 -9.17 4.35
C LYS A 152 11.76 -9.87 4.89
N GLU A 153 10.58 -9.23 4.76
CA GLU A 153 9.29 -9.74 5.22
C GLU A 153 8.56 -10.61 4.18
N ILE A 154 9.17 -10.81 2.99
CA ILE A 154 8.54 -11.59 1.93
C ILE A 154 8.89 -13.06 2.15
N ASP A 155 7.90 -13.84 2.60
CA ASP A 155 8.05 -15.28 2.74
C ASP A 155 8.16 -15.94 1.36
N GLY A 156 9.02 -16.98 1.24
CA GLY A 156 9.21 -17.72 -0.01
C GLY A 156 10.07 -17.00 -1.06
N LEU A 157 10.68 -15.86 -0.72
CA LEU A 157 11.70 -15.22 -1.54
C LEU A 157 13.09 -15.67 -1.08
N GLU A 158 14.00 -15.99 -2.02
CA GLU A 158 15.36 -16.42 -1.72
C GLU A 158 16.17 -15.31 -1.03
N GLU A 159 17.00 -15.68 -0.04
CA GLU A 159 17.80 -14.74 0.75
C GLU A 159 18.76 -13.89 -0.10
N ARG A 160 19.35 -14.49 -1.15
CA ARG A 160 20.21 -13.76 -2.11
C ARG A 160 19.46 -12.63 -2.82
N LEU A 161 18.17 -12.86 -3.16
CA LEU A 161 17.33 -11.88 -3.81
C LEU A 161 16.90 -10.80 -2.80
N LYS A 162 16.47 -11.19 -1.58
CA LYS A 162 16.15 -10.24 -0.49
C LYS A 162 17.31 -9.30 -0.19
N SER A 163 18.53 -9.83 -0.15
CA SER A 163 19.74 -9.03 0.07
C SER A 163 19.95 -7.99 -1.04
N ARG A 164 19.80 -8.39 -2.31
CA ARG A 164 19.95 -7.50 -3.46
C ARG A 164 18.87 -6.43 -3.53
N LEU A 165 17.62 -6.79 -3.21
CA LEU A 165 16.50 -5.84 -3.17
C LEU A 165 16.69 -4.78 -2.07
N GLY A 166 17.31 -5.15 -0.96
CA GLY A 166 17.63 -4.23 0.13
C GLY A 166 18.87 -3.37 -0.09
N TRP A 167 19.67 -3.64 -1.12
CA TRP A 167 20.92 -2.92 -1.41
C TRP A 167 20.67 -1.48 -1.87
N GLY A 168 19.63 -1.25 -2.69
CA GLY A 168 19.29 0.06 -3.24
C GLY A 168 18.62 0.97 -2.21
N LEU A 169 17.69 1.81 -2.69
CA LEU A 169 16.93 2.71 -1.84
C LEU A 169 15.50 2.18 -1.61
N PRO A 170 15.22 1.54 -0.46
CA PRO A 170 13.86 1.19 -0.09
C PRO A 170 13.11 2.44 0.41
N VAL A 171 11.94 2.70 -0.17
CA VAL A 171 11.04 3.79 0.23
C VAL A 171 9.65 3.25 0.52
N VAL A 172 9.09 3.64 1.65
CA VAL A 172 7.74 3.26 2.05
C VAL A 172 6.71 4.23 1.49
N ILE A 173 5.55 3.71 1.11
CA ILE A 173 4.35 4.51 0.86
C ILE A 173 3.34 4.21 1.96
N ASP A 174 3.10 5.22 2.78
CA ASP A 174 2.13 5.19 3.86
C ASP A 174 0.73 5.63 3.39
N PRO A 175 -0.34 5.20 4.10
CA PRO A 175 -1.68 5.73 3.86
C PRO A 175 -1.71 7.26 3.99
N PRO A 176 -2.38 7.95 3.06
CA PRO A 176 -2.42 9.41 3.09
C PRO A 176 -3.27 9.93 4.25
N GLU A 177 -2.93 11.11 4.76
CA GLU A 177 -3.69 11.85 5.76
C GLU A 177 -5.09 12.24 5.23
N LEU A 178 -6.00 12.62 6.13
CA LEU A 178 -7.40 12.95 5.81
C LEU A 178 -7.51 14.02 4.71
N GLU A 179 -6.75 15.09 4.83
CA GLU A 179 -6.74 16.22 3.90
C GLU A 179 -6.29 15.78 2.51
N THR A 180 -5.26 14.94 2.46
CA THR A 180 -4.75 14.37 1.21
C THR A 180 -5.78 13.44 0.56
N ARG A 181 -6.48 12.61 1.36
CA ARG A 181 -7.58 11.75 0.85
C ARG A 181 -8.71 12.57 0.26
N ALA A 182 -9.16 13.64 0.95
CA ALA A 182 -10.19 14.53 0.45
C ALA A 182 -9.76 15.24 -0.85
N ALA A 183 -8.52 15.72 -0.91
CA ALA A 183 -7.97 16.36 -2.10
C ALA A 183 -7.89 15.39 -3.31
N VAL A 184 -7.54 14.11 -3.06
CA VAL A 184 -7.55 13.05 -4.09
C VAL A 184 -8.97 12.84 -4.63
N LEU A 185 -9.99 12.78 -3.76
CA LEU A 185 -11.39 12.62 -4.17
C LEU A 185 -11.85 13.79 -5.05
N LEU A 186 -11.56 15.03 -4.64
CA LEU A 186 -11.92 16.23 -5.40
C LEU A 186 -11.24 16.26 -6.78
N SER A 187 -9.96 15.95 -6.84
CA SER A 187 -9.21 15.88 -8.10
C SER A 187 -9.75 14.80 -9.03
N LYS A 188 -10.11 13.63 -8.49
CA LYS A 188 -10.70 12.53 -9.28
C LYS A 188 -12.10 12.87 -9.75
N ALA A 189 -12.94 13.47 -8.92
CA ALA A 189 -14.28 13.93 -9.32
C ALA A 189 -14.19 14.95 -10.46
N SER A 190 -13.30 15.94 -10.36
CA SER A 190 -13.02 16.90 -11.42
C SER A 190 -12.58 16.24 -12.72
N SER A 191 -11.69 15.23 -12.66
CA SER A 191 -11.25 14.47 -13.83
C SER A 191 -12.36 13.63 -14.49
N MET A 192 -13.41 13.30 -13.73
CA MET A 192 -14.63 12.61 -14.22
C MET A 192 -15.71 13.59 -14.72
N GLY A 193 -15.44 14.90 -14.70
CA GLY A 193 -16.40 15.95 -15.08
C GLY A 193 -17.55 16.11 -14.09
N VAL A 194 -17.33 15.80 -12.80
CA VAL A 194 -18.34 15.82 -11.75
C VAL A 194 -17.95 16.80 -10.66
N SER A 195 -18.93 17.63 -10.23
CA SER A 195 -18.78 18.51 -9.07
C SER A 195 -19.03 17.71 -7.80
N LEU A 196 -18.01 17.55 -6.95
CA LEU A 196 -18.12 16.92 -5.63
C LEU A 196 -17.97 18.02 -4.57
N PRO A 197 -18.99 18.26 -3.71
CA PRO A 197 -18.88 19.19 -2.61
C PRO A 197 -17.79 18.80 -1.61
N ASN A 198 -17.14 19.78 -0.97
CA ASN A 198 -16.03 19.53 -0.03
C ASN A 198 -16.46 18.71 1.19
N ASP A 199 -17.64 18.97 1.74
CA ASP A 199 -18.20 18.23 2.86
C ASP A 199 -18.42 16.75 2.51
N CYS A 200 -18.88 16.44 1.28
CA CYS A 200 -18.99 15.08 0.76
C CYS A 200 -17.63 14.42 0.64
N ALA A 201 -16.62 15.12 0.11
CA ALA A 201 -15.27 14.60 0.00
C ALA A 201 -14.65 14.29 1.37
N ILE A 202 -14.81 15.19 2.34
CA ILE A 202 -14.35 15.00 3.73
C ILE A 202 -15.09 13.83 4.37
N TYR A 203 -16.41 13.73 4.20
CA TYR A 203 -17.22 12.65 4.77
C TYR A 203 -16.75 11.27 4.27
N ILE A 204 -16.50 11.12 2.95
CA ILE A 204 -15.98 9.87 2.36
C ILE A 204 -14.58 9.59 2.92
N ALA A 205 -13.69 10.58 2.93
CA ALA A 205 -12.32 10.45 3.38
C ALA A 205 -12.19 10.09 4.87
N GLN A 206 -13.12 10.52 5.72
CA GLN A 206 -13.17 10.16 7.14
C GLN A 206 -13.54 8.69 7.35
N ARG A 207 -14.40 8.15 6.51
CA ARG A 207 -14.93 6.79 6.62
C ARG A 207 -14.04 5.74 5.96
N ILE A 208 -13.38 6.08 4.86
CA ILE A 208 -12.48 5.19 4.13
C ILE A 208 -11.04 5.61 4.42
N ARG A 209 -10.38 4.84 5.26
CA ARG A 209 -9.01 5.11 5.74
C ARG A 209 -7.97 4.16 5.15
N SER A 210 -8.41 3.03 4.61
CA SER A 210 -7.59 1.90 4.21
C SER A 210 -6.65 2.22 3.04
N ASN A 211 -7.19 2.58 1.89
CA ASN A 211 -6.41 2.79 0.68
C ASN A 211 -7.14 3.68 -0.34
N ILE A 212 -6.37 4.15 -1.33
CA ILE A 212 -6.88 5.06 -2.35
C ILE A 212 -7.76 4.34 -3.37
N ARG A 213 -7.53 3.04 -3.59
CA ARG A 213 -8.36 2.24 -4.51
C ARG A 213 -9.80 2.14 -3.99
N GLU A 214 -10.00 1.99 -2.69
CA GLU A 214 -11.31 2.02 -2.06
C GLU A 214 -11.96 3.41 -2.12
N LEU A 215 -11.19 4.48 -1.91
CA LEU A 215 -11.67 5.84 -2.08
C LEU A 215 -12.18 6.09 -3.51
N GLU A 216 -11.43 5.65 -4.52
CA GLU A 216 -11.85 5.75 -5.92
C GLU A 216 -13.08 4.88 -6.22
N GLY A 217 -13.17 3.70 -5.62
CA GLY A 217 -14.34 2.82 -5.71
C GLY A 217 -15.60 3.47 -5.14
N ALA A 218 -15.48 4.07 -3.96
CA ALA A 218 -16.58 4.80 -3.32
C ALA A 218 -17.03 6.02 -4.16
N LEU A 219 -16.08 6.80 -4.66
CA LEU A 219 -16.40 7.92 -5.54
C LEU A 219 -17.15 7.47 -6.79
N LYS A 220 -16.71 6.39 -7.45
CA LYS A 220 -17.39 5.82 -8.62
C LYS A 220 -18.82 5.41 -8.30
N ARG A 221 -19.07 4.81 -7.12
CA ARG A 221 -20.44 4.46 -6.66
C ARG A 221 -21.32 5.69 -6.50
N VAL A 222 -20.82 6.74 -5.83
CA VAL A 222 -21.53 8.00 -5.65
C VAL A 222 -21.87 8.64 -6.98
N VAL A 223 -20.89 8.72 -7.90
CA VAL A 223 -21.10 9.28 -9.24
C VAL A 223 -22.11 8.46 -10.05
N ALA A 224 -22.05 7.15 -9.97
CA ALA A 224 -23.00 6.26 -10.65
C ALA A 224 -24.43 6.48 -10.11
N ASN A 225 -24.59 6.51 -8.77
CA ASN A 225 -25.88 6.75 -8.12
C ASN A 225 -26.47 8.12 -8.56
N ALA A 226 -25.67 9.20 -8.49
CA ALA A 226 -26.07 10.54 -8.91
C ALA A 226 -26.53 10.58 -10.37
N ARG A 227 -25.85 9.87 -11.28
CA ARG A 227 -26.21 9.77 -12.70
C ARG A 227 -27.49 8.98 -12.91
N PHE A 228 -27.68 7.83 -12.22
CA PHE A 228 -28.87 6.99 -12.36
C PHE A 228 -30.13 7.65 -11.78
N THR A 229 -29.98 8.40 -10.68
CA THR A 229 -31.11 9.12 -10.05
C THR A 229 -31.30 10.52 -10.61
N ASN A 230 -30.40 10.98 -11.50
CA ASN A 230 -30.39 12.34 -12.05
C ASN A 230 -30.42 13.44 -10.94
N GLN A 231 -29.68 13.19 -9.87
CA GLN A 231 -29.60 14.10 -8.72
C GLN A 231 -28.21 14.71 -8.59
N ALA A 232 -28.15 15.92 -8.01
CA ALA A 232 -26.88 16.52 -7.62
C ALA A 232 -26.26 15.71 -6.47
N ILE A 233 -24.90 15.67 -6.42
CA ILE A 233 -24.22 15.02 -5.31
C ILE A 233 -24.32 15.90 -4.09
N ASP A 234 -25.00 15.42 -3.07
CA ASP A 234 -25.09 15.98 -1.73
C ASP A 234 -24.74 14.93 -0.66
N LEU A 235 -24.71 15.36 0.59
CA LEU A 235 -24.35 14.48 1.70
C LEU A 235 -25.38 13.36 1.92
N ALA A 236 -26.66 13.56 1.59
CA ALA A 236 -27.71 12.56 1.73
C ALA A 236 -27.51 11.44 0.70
N LEU A 237 -27.31 11.79 -0.56
CA LEU A 237 -27.00 10.85 -1.64
C LEU A 237 -25.72 10.06 -1.36
N VAL A 238 -24.65 10.71 -0.83
CA VAL A 238 -23.39 10.03 -0.48
C VAL A 238 -23.61 9.00 0.61
N LYS A 239 -24.39 9.34 1.66
CA LYS A 239 -24.71 8.42 2.75
C LYS A 239 -25.49 7.21 2.27
N ASP A 240 -26.48 7.42 1.40
CA ASP A 240 -27.29 6.34 0.85
C ASP A 240 -26.47 5.44 -0.09
N ALA A 241 -25.75 6.03 -1.05
CA ALA A 241 -24.92 5.29 -2.01
C ALA A 241 -23.83 4.43 -1.38
N LEU A 242 -23.33 4.81 -0.19
CA LEU A 242 -22.23 4.14 0.50
C LEU A 242 -22.67 3.36 1.76
N LYS A 243 -23.98 3.31 2.07
CA LYS A 243 -24.51 2.67 3.26
C LYS A 243 -24.02 1.23 3.43
N ASP A 244 -24.15 0.41 2.40
CA ASP A 244 -23.74 -1.00 2.44
C ASP A 244 -22.24 -1.17 2.64
N LEU A 245 -21.44 -0.32 2.01
CA LEU A 245 -19.98 -0.34 2.14
C LEU A 245 -19.56 -0.01 3.57
N PHE A 246 -20.22 0.93 4.21
CA PHE A 246 -19.92 1.30 5.60
C PHE A 246 -20.44 0.26 6.62
N VAL A 247 -21.55 -0.43 6.33
CA VAL A 247 -22.03 -1.53 7.18
C VAL A 247 -21.06 -2.70 7.16
N ILE A 248 -20.53 -3.05 5.98
CA ILE A 248 -19.52 -4.11 5.84
C ILE A 248 -18.23 -3.73 6.57
N SER A 249 -17.72 -2.53 6.36
CA SER A 249 -16.52 -2.04 7.05
C SER A 249 -16.69 -1.99 8.57
N ALA A 250 -17.87 -1.58 9.06
CA ALA A 250 -18.16 -1.56 10.49
C ALA A 250 -18.20 -2.97 11.12
N LYS A 251 -18.65 -3.98 10.37
CA LYS A 251 -18.59 -5.39 10.81
C LYS A 251 -17.17 -5.94 10.86
N MET A 252 -16.31 -5.53 9.94
CA MET A 252 -14.90 -5.95 9.92
C MET A 252 -14.10 -5.35 11.08
N ILE A 253 -14.42 -4.14 11.52
CA ILE A 253 -13.75 -3.45 12.65
C ILE A 253 -14.64 -3.55 13.90
N SER A 254 -15.05 -4.76 14.27
CA SER A 254 -15.73 -5.00 15.54
C SER A 254 -14.73 -5.16 16.69
N VAL A 255 -15.18 -4.91 17.93
CA VAL A 255 -14.34 -5.10 19.12
C VAL A 255 -13.85 -6.53 19.21
N GLU A 256 -14.71 -7.50 18.90
CA GLU A 256 -14.39 -8.93 18.90
C GLU A 256 -13.31 -9.27 17.87
N ASN A 257 -13.40 -8.68 16.67
CA ASN A 257 -12.40 -8.91 15.64
C ASN A 257 -11.04 -8.29 16.02
N ILE A 258 -11.04 -7.10 16.62
CA ILE A 258 -9.80 -6.48 17.15
C ILE A 258 -9.18 -7.38 18.24
N GLN A 259 -9.98 -7.87 19.17
CA GLN A 259 -9.50 -8.76 20.23
C GLN A 259 -8.90 -10.05 19.66
N LYS A 260 -9.55 -10.66 18.68
CA LYS A 260 -9.10 -11.88 18.02
C LYS A 260 -7.78 -11.64 17.26
N THR A 261 -7.72 -10.63 16.41
CA THR A 261 -6.55 -10.28 15.61
C THR A 261 -5.33 -9.98 16.49
N VAL A 262 -5.51 -9.21 17.58
CA VAL A 262 -4.43 -8.92 18.52
C VAL A 262 -3.97 -10.18 19.26
N ALA A 263 -4.90 -11.06 19.66
CA ALA A 263 -4.56 -12.31 20.32
C ALA A 263 -3.75 -13.24 19.39
N GLU A 264 -4.15 -13.35 18.13
CA GLU A 264 -3.43 -14.11 17.09
C GLU A 264 -2.05 -13.53 16.82
N TYR A 265 -1.92 -12.21 16.66
CA TYR A 265 -0.66 -11.53 16.39
C TYR A 265 0.39 -11.76 17.49
N TYR A 266 0.00 -11.70 18.76
CA TYR A 266 0.88 -11.94 19.90
C TYR A 266 0.93 -13.41 20.34
N ASN A 267 0.30 -14.32 19.57
CA ASN A 267 0.24 -15.75 19.85
C ASN A 267 -0.23 -16.08 21.29
N ILE A 268 -1.30 -15.41 21.73
CA ILE A 268 -1.93 -15.62 23.02
C ILE A 268 -3.39 -16.05 22.83
N ARG A 269 -3.97 -16.76 23.81
CA ARG A 269 -5.38 -17.11 23.75
C ARG A 269 -6.25 -15.87 24.00
N LEU A 270 -7.37 -15.79 23.30
CA LEU A 270 -8.37 -14.73 23.51
C LEU A 270 -8.84 -14.66 24.99
N SER A 271 -9.01 -15.81 25.61
CA SER A 271 -9.34 -15.92 27.05
C SER A 271 -8.29 -15.30 27.96
N ASP A 272 -6.99 -15.39 27.61
CA ASP A 272 -5.90 -14.75 28.35
C ASP A 272 -5.90 -13.24 28.14
N LEU A 273 -6.14 -12.77 26.92
CA LEU A 273 -6.29 -11.36 26.61
C LEU A 273 -7.36 -10.69 27.46
N LEU A 274 -8.50 -11.35 27.64
CA LEU A 274 -9.66 -10.88 28.43
C LEU A 274 -9.52 -11.17 29.93
N SER A 275 -8.58 -12.01 30.35
CA SER A 275 -8.39 -12.42 31.74
C SER A 275 -7.99 -11.26 32.68
N LYS A 276 -8.08 -11.49 34.00
CA LYS A 276 -7.57 -10.56 35.03
C LYS A 276 -6.05 -10.62 35.24
N ARG A 277 -5.33 -11.51 34.53
CA ARG A 277 -3.88 -11.65 34.65
C ARG A 277 -3.14 -10.36 34.32
N ARG A 278 -2.05 -10.09 35.06
CA ARG A 278 -1.26 -8.87 34.98
C ARG A 278 0.18 -9.10 34.47
N SER A 279 0.50 -10.30 33.94
CA SER A 279 1.81 -10.53 33.35
C SER A 279 2.07 -9.58 32.17
N ARG A 280 3.30 -9.16 31.98
CA ARG A 280 3.68 -8.20 30.91
C ARG A 280 3.33 -8.75 29.51
N SER A 281 3.48 -10.08 29.32
CA SER A 281 3.13 -10.79 28.09
C SER A 281 1.64 -10.74 27.72
N ILE A 282 0.76 -10.50 28.68
CA ILE A 282 -0.68 -10.38 28.46
C ILE A 282 -1.15 -8.91 28.54
N THR A 283 -0.54 -8.14 29.45
CA THR A 283 -0.93 -6.73 29.66
C THR A 283 -0.63 -5.86 28.46
N ARG A 284 0.52 -6.06 27.79
CA ARG A 284 0.91 -5.30 26.60
C ARG A 284 -0.03 -5.54 25.41
N PRO A 285 -0.29 -6.78 24.98
CA PRO A 285 -1.29 -7.07 23.95
C PRO A 285 -2.66 -6.49 24.28
N ARG A 286 -3.11 -6.59 25.53
CA ARG A 286 -4.39 -6.04 25.97
C ARG A 286 -4.43 -4.51 25.87
N GLN A 287 -3.37 -3.81 26.28
CA GLN A 287 -3.27 -2.36 26.12
C GLN A 287 -3.29 -1.96 24.64
N MET A 288 -2.59 -2.72 23.79
CA MET A 288 -2.60 -2.54 22.34
C MET A 288 -4.02 -2.69 21.76
N ALA A 289 -4.73 -3.77 22.15
CA ALA A 289 -6.10 -4.02 21.72
C ALA A 289 -7.06 -2.91 22.14
N MET A 290 -6.99 -2.44 23.40
CA MET A 290 -7.81 -1.31 23.88
C MET A 290 -7.52 -0.02 23.13
N ALA A 291 -6.24 0.28 22.83
CA ALA A 291 -5.86 1.47 22.08
C ALA A 291 -6.38 1.42 20.64
N LEU A 292 -6.22 0.28 19.97
CA LEU A 292 -6.78 0.04 18.62
C LEU A 292 -8.29 0.12 18.61
N THR A 293 -8.97 -0.47 19.61
CA THR A 293 -10.44 -0.36 19.74
C THR A 293 -10.88 1.09 19.85
N LYS A 294 -10.19 1.89 20.66
CA LYS A 294 -10.53 3.33 20.81
C LYS A 294 -10.30 4.12 19.54
N GLU A 295 -9.26 3.79 18.77
CA GLU A 295 -8.91 4.51 17.55
C GLU A 295 -9.77 4.09 16.36
N LEU A 296 -10.08 2.79 16.24
CA LEU A 296 -10.75 2.22 15.07
C LEU A 296 -12.27 2.15 15.19
N THR A 297 -12.81 2.25 16.42
CA THR A 297 -14.25 2.19 16.67
C THR A 297 -14.79 3.48 17.29
N ASN A 298 -16.11 3.65 17.28
CA ASN A 298 -16.78 4.79 17.91
C ASN A 298 -17.17 4.51 19.38
N HIS A 299 -16.68 3.41 19.97
CA HIS A 299 -17.02 3.07 21.35
C HIS A 299 -16.45 4.06 22.35
N SER A 300 -17.25 4.36 23.38
CA SER A 300 -16.83 5.14 24.54
C SER A 300 -15.83 4.34 25.40
N LEU A 301 -15.06 5.01 26.24
CA LEU A 301 -14.13 4.34 27.16
C LEU A 301 -14.83 3.33 28.11
N PRO A 302 -16.04 3.61 28.67
CA PRO A 302 -16.78 2.63 29.44
C PRO A 302 -17.19 1.39 28.64
N GLU A 303 -17.72 1.56 27.42
CA GLU A 303 -18.10 0.44 26.53
C GLU A 303 -16.89 -0.44 26.17
N ILE A 304 -15.74 0.18 25.91
CA ILE A 304 -14.48 -0.57 25.70
C ILE A 304 -14.12 -1.33 26.97
N GLY A 305 -14.20 -0.69 28.13
CA GLY A 305 -13.92 -1.34 29.40
C GLY A 305 -14.79 -2.60 29.63
N GLU A 306 -16.07 -2.50 29.35
CA GLU A 306 -17.02 -3.61 29.44
C GLU A 306 -16.63 -4.76 28.49
N ALA A 307 -16.33 -4.46 27.24
CA ALA A 307 -15.88 -5.43 26.22
C ALA A 307 -14.58 -6.15 26.58
N TYR A 308 -13.77 -5.56 27.47
CA TYR A 308 -12.53 -6.16 28.00
C TYR A 308 -12.70 -6.69 29.43
N ASN A 309 -13.82 -7.38 29.69
CA ASN A 309 -14.14 -8.06 30.94
C ASN A 309 -14.41 -7.10 32.13
N GLY A 310 -15.23 -6.08 31.91
CA GLY A 310 -15.68 -5.15 32.95
C GLY A 310 -14.57 -4.29 33.56
N ARG A 311 -13.62 -3.85 32.72
CA ARG A 311 -12.53 -2.97 33.16
C ARG A 311 -13.00 -1.53 33.22
N ASP A 312 -12.53 -0.84 34.25
CA ASP A 312 -12.82 0.58 34.43
C ASP A 312 -12.31 1.42 33.25
N HIS A 313 -13.05 2.47 32.90
CA HIS A 313 -12.70 3.40 31.83
C HIS A 313 -11.34 4.09 32.04
N THR A 314 -10.88 4.26 33.28
CA THR A 314 -9.55 4.80 33.60
C THR A 314 -8.45 3.83 33.19
N THR A 315 -8.70 2.51 33.26
CA THR A 315 -7.77 1.48 32.76
C THR A 315 -7.63 1.57 31.24
N VAL A 316 -8.73 1.79 30.52
CA VAL A 316 -8.71 1.97 29.06
C VAL A 316 -7.95 3.26 28.69
N LEU A 317 -8.25 4.36 29.39
CA LEU A 317 -7.56 5.64 29.18
C LEU A 317 -6.05 5.51 29.40
N HIS A 318 -5.65 4.85 30.51
CA HIS A 318 -4.25 4.57 30.81
C HIS A 318 -3.61 3.69 29.72
N ALA A 319 -4.30 2.68 29.22
CA ALA A 319 -3.82 1.83 28.13
C ALA A 319 -3.53 2.64 26.86
N CYS A 320 -4.47 3.51 26.45
CA CYS A 320 -4.30 4.39 25.30
C CYS A 320 -3.09 5.34 25.45
N LYS A 321 -2.93 5.97 26.63
CA LYS A 321 -1.77 6.83 26.92
C LYS A 321 -0.48 6.06 26.85
N LYS A 322 -0.44 4.87 27.49
CA LYS A 322 0.78 4.05 27.56
C LYS A 322 1.22 3.53 26.18
N ILE A 323 0.30 3.13 25.34
CA ILE A 323 0.63 2.73 23.97
C ILE A 323 1.16 3.92 23.16
N LYS A 324 0.56 5.11 23.31
CA LYS A 324 1.02 6.33 22.65
C LYS A 324 2.45 6.71 23.06
N GLU A 325 2.82 6.53 24.32
CA GLU A 325 4.19 6.71 24.83
C GLU A 325 5.15 5.68 24.23
N LEU A 326 4.78 4.39 24.32
CA LEU A 326 5.62 3.30 23.84
C LEU A 326 5.91 3.35 22.34
N ARG A 327 4.93 3.79 21.54
CA ARG A 327 5.11 4.03 20.09
C ARG A 327 6.16 5.10 19.80
N LYS A 328 6.33 6.08 20.69
CA LYS A 328 7.38 7.11 20.59
C LYS A 328 8.75 6.64 21.06
N GLU A 329 8.77 5.77 22.08
CA GLU A 329 9.99 5.30 22.75
C GLU A 329 10.65 4.12 22.02
N SER A 330 9.85 3.30 21.30
CA SER A 330 10.34 2.04 20.73
C SER A 330 9.81 1.83 19.30
N PRO A 331 10.72 1.73 18.31
CA PRO A 331 10.35 1.40 16.92
C PRO A 331 9.55 0.10 16.79
N SER A 332 9.87 -0.92 17.60
CA SER A 332 9.18 -2.21 17.59
C SER A 332 7.69 -2.07 17.96
N HIS A 333 7.34 -1.24 18.96
CA HIS A 333 5.94 -1.02 19.32
C HIS A 333 5.17 -0.21 18.29
N GLU A 334 5.83 0.69 17.56
CA GLU A 334 5.25 1.40 16.44
C GLU A 334 4.99 0.45 15.27
N GLU A 335 5.91 -0.46 15.01
CA GLU A 335 5.78 -1.50 13.99
C GLU A 335 4.64 -2.46 14.29
N ASP A 336 4.56 -3.01 15.52
CA ASP A 336 3.43 -3.83 15.98
C ASP A 336 2.10 -3.11 15.76
N TYR A 337 2.03 -1.84 16.16
CA TYR A 337 0.83 -1.03 16.00
C TYR A 337 0.44 -0.87 14.54
N ARG A 338 1.39 -0.57 13.66
CA ARG A 338 1.16 -0.43 12.21
C ARG A 338 0.70 -1.74 11.58
N ASN A 339 1.32 -2.86 11.94
CA ASN A 339 0.96 -4.18 11.42
C ASN A 339 -0.45 -4.58 11.83
N LEU A 340 -0.80 -4.41 13.11
CA LEU A 340 -2.14 -4.67 13.62
C LEU A 340 -3.19 -3.74 13.00
N ASN A 341 -2.90 -2.45 12.91
CA ASN A 341 -3.79 -1.49 12.28
C ASN A 341 -4.05 -1.86 10.80
N ARG A 342 -2.99 -2.26 10.07
CA ARG A 342 -3.11 -2.73 8.69
C ARG A 342 -3.94 -4.01 8.59
N ALA A 343 -3.74 -4.98 9.48
CA ALA A 343 -4.50 -6.24 9.50
C ALA A 343 -6.00 -6.03 9.79
N LEU A 344 -6.35 -4.99 10.56
CA LEU A 344 -7.72 -4.67 10.94
C LEU A 344 -8.45 -3.78 9.93
N THR A 345 -7.70 -3.06 9.07
CA THR A 345 -8.28 -2.09 8.13
C THR A 345 -8.20 -2.51 6.67
N ASN A 346 -7.52 -3.64 6.38
CA ASN A 346 -7.49 -4.29 5.07
C ASN A 346 -8.40 -5.52 5.06
#